data_9250b6ba9f37dd8481f8de46769ffabf
#
_entry.id   9250b6ba9f37dd8481f8de46769ffabf
#
_cell.length_a   1.000
_cell.length_b   1.000
_cell.length_c   1.000
_cell.angle_alpha   90.00
_cell.angle_beta   90.00
_cell.angle_gamma   90.00
#
_symmetry.space_group_name_H-M   'P 1'
#
loop_
_entity.id
_entity.type
_entity.pdbx_description
1 polymer ?
#
loop_
_entity_poly.entity_id
_entity_poly.type
_entity_poly.pdbx_seq_one_letter_code
_entity_poly.pdbx_strand_id
1 'polypeptide(L)' 'MLNVMFENSKGQLRIIGTVENEESAFKVINDFLDDHKYKSYYQRTWNKDDKTTVVDVGSHTEFFYIQEV' A
#
# COMPACT_ATOMS: atom_id res chain seq x y z
N MET A 1 2.19 15.19 3.42
CA MET A 1 2.57 13.88 3.96
C MET A 1 1.63 12.81 3.42
N LEU A 2 2.13 11.61 3.25
CA LEU A 2 1.34 10.49 2.75
C LEU A 2 1.32 9.39 3.80
N ASN A 3 0.12 8.91 4.10
CA ASN A 3 -0.04 7.70 4.93
C ASN A 3 -0.04 6.48 4.02
N VAL A 4 0.75 5.47 4.37
CA VAL A 4 0.76 4.19 3.70
C VAL A 4 -0.03 3.22 4.56
N MET A 5 -1.08 2.63 3.98
CA MET A 5 -1.99 1.75 4.71
C MET A 5 -2.02 0.37 4.09
N PHE A 6 -2.25 -0.63 4.93
CA PHE A 6 -2.41 -2.00 4.51
C PHE A 6 -3.80 -2.49 4.90
N GLU A 7 -4.53 -3.06 3.93
CA GLU A 7 -5.80 -3.71 4.18
C GLU A 7 -5.59 -5.22 4.14
N ASN A 8 -5.92 -5.90 5.24
CA ASN A 8 -5.75 -7.35 5.33
C ASN A 8 -6.94 -8.08 4.72
N SER A 9 -6.89 -9.42 4.70
CA SER A 9 -7.94 -10.26 4.13
C SER A 9 -9.28 -10.14 4.84
N LYS A 10 -9.31 -9.56 6.03
CA LYS A 10 -10.54 -9.33 6.79
C LYS A 10 -11.11 -7.93 6.59
N GLY A 11 -10.50 -7.13 5.73
CA GLY A 11 -10.93 -5.77 5.46
C GLY A 11 -10.49 -4.75 6.51
N GLN A 12 -9.57 -5.13 7.37
CA GLN A 12 -9.05 -4.21 8.39
C GLN A 12 -7.91 -3.38 7.84
N LEU A 13 -7.96 -2.07 8.05
CA LEU A 13 -6.94 -1.13 7.60
C LEU A 13 -5.99 -0.78 8.74
N ARG A 14 -4.70 -0.70 8.41
CA ARG A 14 -3.66 -0.31 9.35
C ARG A 14 -2.66 0.60 8.66
N ILE A 15 -2.26 1.67 9.34
CA ILE A 15 -1.20 2.54 8.86
C ILE A 15 0.15 1.85 9.12
N ILE A 16 0.92 1.64 8.07
CA ILE A 16 2.23 0.99 8.16
C ILE A 16 3.38 1.98 7.99
N GLY A 17 3.09 3.21 7.61
CA GLY A 17 4.11 4.25 7.51
C GLY A 17 3.51 5.58 7.13
N THR A 18 4.25 6.65 7.42
CA THR A 18 3.90 8.01 7.00
C THR A 18 5.15 8.60 6.38
N VAL A 19 5.05 9.06 5.13
CA VAL A 19 6.19 9.48 4.32
C VAL A 19 5.90 10.80 3.62
N GLU A 20 6.93 11.39 3.01
CA GLU A 20 6.81 12.71 2.38
C GLU A 20 6.40 12.63 0.90
N ASN A 21 6.69 11.52 0.22
CA ASN A 21 6.45 11.39 -1.22
C ASN A 21 6.11 9.95 -1.60
N GLU A 22 5.68 9.77 -2.86
CA GLU A 22 5.27 8.46 -3.37
C GLU A 22 6.43 7.47 -3.43
N GLU A 23 7.62 7.91 -3.80
CA GLU A 23 8.78 7.04 -3.87
C GLU A 23 9.04 6.37 -2.52
N SER A 24 9.01 7.15 -1.45
CA SER A 24 9.15 6.64 -0.09
C SER A 24 7.99 5.73 0.30
N ALA A 25 6.77 6.04 -0.18
CA ALA A 25 5.61 5.20 0.08
C ALA A 25 5.77 3.81 -0.53
N PHE A 26 6.22 3.72 -1.78
CA PHE A 26 6.47 2.44 -2.43
C PHE A 26 7.58 1.66 -1.74
N LYS A 27 8.59 2.34 -1.20
CA LYS A 27 9.63 1.69 -0.42
C LYS A 27 9.05 1.04 0.84
N VAL A 28 8.17 1.73 1.54
CA VAL A 28 7.48 1.18 2.72
C VAL A 28 6.71 -0.08 2.34
N ILE A 29 5.98 -0.03 1.23
CA ILE A 29 5.20 -1.18 0.74
C ILE A 29 6.13 -2.36 0.43
N ASN A 30 7.21 -2.12 -0.31
CA ASN A 30 8.14 -3.19 -0.68
C ASN A 30 8.84 -3.79 0.53
N ASP A 31 9.23 -2.96 1.51
CA ASP A 31 9.83 -3.44 2.76
C ASP A 31 8.83 -4.29 3.54
N PHE A 32 7.57 -3.88 3.56
CA PHE A 32 6.51 -4.66 4.21
C PHE A 32 6.34 -6.03 3.55
N LEU A 33 6.34 -6.07 2.21
CA LEU A 33 6.21 -7.31 1.46
C LEU A 33 7.39 -8.25 1.75
N ASP A 34 8.61 -7.71 1.80
CA ASP A 34 9.80 -8.49 2.13
C ASP A 34 9.74 -9.06 3.55
N ASP A 35 9.36 -8.24 4.52
CA ASP A 35 9.29 -8.66 5.93
C ASP A 35 8.28 -9.78 6.14
N HIS A 36 7.21 -9.77 5.38
CA HIS A 36 6.15 -10.77 5.49
C HIS A 36 6.33 -11.93 4.51
N LYS A 37 7.45 -11.96 3.78
CA LYS A 37 7.76 -12.97 2.77
C LYS A 37 6.63 -13.13 1.76
N TYR A 38 6.02 -12.03 1.40
CA TYR A 38 4.87 -11.98 0.51
C TYR A 38 5.36 -12.03 -0.93
N LYS A 39 4.82 -12.97 -1.71
CA LYS A 39 5.13 -13.03 -3.15
C LYS A 39 4.21 -12.09 -3.89
N SER A 40 4.79 -11.04 -4.46
CA SER A 40 4.08 -10.15 -5.35
C SER A 40 4.36 -10.59 -6.79
N TYR A 41 3.32 -10.93 -7.54
CA TYR A 41 3.46 -11.29 -8.94
C TYR A 41 3.52 -10.07 -9.84
N TYR A 42 2.91 -8.96 -9.41
CA TYR A 42 2.90 -7.69 -10.11
C TYR A 42 2.44 -6.60 -9.15
N GLN A 43 2.64 -5.36 -9.56
CA GLN A 43 2.08 -4.21 -8.85
C GLN A 43 1.30 -3.37 -9.85
N ARG A 44 0.06 -3.07 -9.54
CA ARG A 44 -0.77 -2.13 -10.29
C ARG A 44 -1.21 -1.04 -9.36
N THR A 45 -1.26 0.18 -9.89
CA THR A 45 -1.71 1.33 -9.11
C THR A 45 -2.80 2.07 -9.87
N TRP A 46 -3.76 2.60 -9.14
CA TRP A 46 -4.76 3.49 -9.71
C TRP A 46 -5.25 4.44 -8.62
N ASN A 47 -5.77 5.58 -9.06
CA ASN A 47 -6.32 6.55 -8.13
C ASN A 47 -7.77 6.17 -7.81
N LYS A 48 -8.05 5.97 -6.51
CA LYS A 48 -9.42 5.76 -6.04
C LYS A 48 -10.17 7.08 -6.02
N ASP A 49 -9.47 8.14 -5.59
CA ASP A 49 -9.96 9.51 -5.60
C ASP A 49 -8.75 10.47 -5.67
N ASP A 50 -8.97 11.76 -5.53
CA ASP A 50 -7.93 12.78 -5.68
C ASP A 50 -6.77 12.61 -4.67
N LYS A 51 -7.00 11.94 -3.56
CA LYS A 51 -6.04 11.85 -2.46
C LYS A 51 -5.60 10.43 -2.14
N THR A 52 -6.19 9.43 -2.78
CA THR A 52 -5.92 8.04 -2.45
C THR A 52 -5.51 7.26 -3.68
N THR A 53 -4.33 6.64 -3.61
CA THR A 53 -3.82 5.71 -4.62
C THR A 53 -3.93 4.30 -4.06
N VAL A 54 -4.50 3.40 -4.84
CA VAL A 54 -4.58 1.97 -4.47
C VAL A 54 -3.42 1.24 -5.12
N VAL A 55 -2.77 0.38 -4.35
CA VAL A 55 -1.68 -0.47 -4.86
C VAL A 55 -2.12 -1.93 -4.74
N ASP A 56 -2.25 -2.59 -5.89
CA ASP A 56 -2.63 -4.00 -5.99
C ASP A 56 -1.36 -4.81 -6.25
N VAL A 57 -1.10 -5.77 -5.39
CA VAL A 57 0.11 -6.61 -5.46
C VAL A 57 -0.19 -8.05 -5.89
N GLY A 58 -1.36 -8.27 -6.47
CA GLY A 58 -1.75 -9.60 -6.96
C GLY A 58 -2.53 -10.44 -5.97
N SER A 59 -2.87 -9.88 -4.82
CA SER A 59 -3.75 -10.54 -3.86
C SER A 59 -5.21 -10.23 -4.20
N HIS A 60 -6.10 -11.18 -3.99
CA HIS A 60 -7.53 -10.96 -4.18
C HIS A 60 -8.17 -10.18 -3.03
N THR A 61 -7.54 -10.14 -1.88
CA THR A 61 -8.16 -9.60 -0.66
C THR A 61 -7.31 -8.58 0.08
N GLU A 62 -6.03 -8.49 -0.27
CA GLU A 62 -5.10 -7.60 0.44
C GLU A 62 -4.61 -6.51 -0.50
N PHE A 63 -4.69 -5.27 -0.03
CA PHE A 63 -4.34 -4.09 -0.83
C PHE A 63 -3.55 -3.11 0.01
N PHE A 64 -2.82 -2.25 -0.67
CA PHE A 64 -2.16 -1.13 -0.03
C PHE A 64 -2.78 0.17 -0.53
N TYR A 65 -2.76 1.18 0.32
CA TYR A 65 -3.29 2.50 -0.02
C TYR A 65 -2.25 3.55 0.35
N ILE A 66 -2.09 4.52 -0.54
CA ILE A 66 -1.27 5.70 -0.28
C ILE A 66 -2.24 6.87 -0.25
N GLN A 67 -2.40 7.47 0.92
CA GLN A 67 -3.39 8.52 1.11
C GLN A 67 -2.71 9.83 1.54
N GLU A 68 -3.06 10.89 0.84
CA GLU A 68 -2.61 12.22 1.20
C GLU A 68 -3.36 12.73 2.43
N VAL A 69 -2.60 13.28 3.38
CA VAL A 69 -3.14 13.86 4.61
C VAL A 69 -2.71 15.30 4.79
#